data_75b3a629fc7c1e864cf573c3f6d57e30
#
_entry.id   75b3a629fc7c1e864cf573c3f6d57e30
#
_cell.length_a   1.000
_cell.length_b   1.000
_cell.length_c   1.000
_cell.angle_alpha   90.00
_cell.angle_beta   90.00
_cell.angle_gamma   90.00
#
_symmetry.space_group_name_H-M   'P 1'
#
loop_
_entity.id
_entity.type
_entity.pdbx_description
1 polymer ?
#
loop_
_entity_poly.entity_id
_entity_poly.type
_entity_poly.pdbx_seq_one_letter_code
_entity_poly.pdbx_strand_id
1 'polypeptide(L)'
;LHFKPKVIVNCAGWTDVPGAEENEELATILNAYAVENIAKAGSGIGSIVVQISSDYVFSGDKKQPYVEADPLSPINAYGRSKALGEQLISKLDYSRIYVFRTAWLYSEFGKNFVKTILRKFLTQDYPLRVVNDQFGNPTSAIELACQIVESVSMRIPFGIYHAVNSNCASWY
;
A
#
# COMPACT_ATOMS: atom_id res chain seq x y z
N LEU A 1 -26.15 10.17 -3.33
CA LEU A 1 -25.26 9.57 -4.33
C LEU A 1 -26.10 8.81 -5.36
N HIS A 2 -26.05 9.22 -6.64
CA HIS A 2 -26.76 8.50 -7.72
C HIS A 2 -26.13 7.16 -8.05
N PHE A 3 -24.81 7.02 -7.82
CA PHE A 3 -24.05 5.80 -8.06
C PHE A 3 -23.78 5.07 -6.74
N LYS A 4 -24.19 3.79 -6.66
CA LYS A 4 -23.96 2.93 -5.48
C LYS A 4 -23.13 1.72 -5.92
N PRO A 5 -21.80 1.82 -5.99
CA PRO A 5 -20.93 0.72 -6.41
C PRO A 5 -21.02 -0.42 -5.38
N LYS A 6 -20.95 -1.66 -5.85
CA LYS A 6 -20.87 -2.84 -4.97
C LYS A 6 -19.50 -2.99 -4.31
N VAL A 7 -18.46 -2.50 -4.98
CA VAL A 7 -17.07 -2.56 -4.54
C VAL A 7 -16.41 -1.21 -4.81
N ILE A 8 -15.67 -0.71 -3.84
CA ILE A 8 -14.83 0.50 -3.93
C ILE A 8 -13.38 0.06 -3.73
N VAL A 9 -12.54 0.21 -4.74
CA VAL A 9 -11.09 -0.03 -4.63
C VAL A 9 -10.40 1.32 -4.54
N ASN A 10 -9.86 1.64 -3.36
CA ASN A 10 -9.14 2.88 -3.16
C ASN A 10 -7.66 2.73 -3.53
N CYS A 11 -7.30 3.20 -4.72
CA CYS A 11 -5.92 3.31 -5.19
C CYS A 11 -5.35 4.73 -5.01
N ALA A 12 -6.13 5.68 -4.49
CA ALA A 12 -5.66 7.03 -4.24
C ALA A 12 -4.83 7.10 -2.96
N GLY A 13 -3.84 7.98 -2.95
CA GLY A 13 -3.00 8.23 -1.78
C GLY A 13 -1.71 8.95 -2.14
N TRP A 14 -1.05 9.47 -1.13
CA TRP A 14 0.32 9.98 -1.21
C TRP A 14 1.28 8.80 -1.30
N THR A 15 2.14 8.73 -2.30
CA THR A 15 3.08 7.62 -2.54
C THR A 15 4.55 8.06 -2.59
N ASP A 16 4.80 9.36 -2.56
CA ASP A 16 6.16 9.92 -2.49
C ASP A 16 6.66 9.83 -1.04
N VAL A 17 7.46 8.81 -0.75
CA VAL A 17 7.98 8.56 0.61
C VAL A 17 8.87 9.71 1.11
N PRO A 18 9.87 10.20 0.34
CA PRO A 18 10.64 11.38 0.77
C PRO A 18 9.79 12.63 0.92
N GLY A 19 8.92 12.91 -0.02
CA GLY A 19 8.04 14.08 0.02
C GLY A 19 7.05 14.06 1.19
N ALA A 20 6.73 12.88 1.75
CA ALA A 20 5.89 12.78 2.94
C ALA A 20 6.58 13.31 4.20
N GLU A 21 7.92 13.22 4.31
CA GLU A 21 8.65 13.81 5.44
C GLU A 21 8.56 15.35 5.44
N GLU A 22 8.48 15.96 4.26
CA GLU A 22 8.33 17.40 4.12
C GLU A 22 6.88 17.87 4.25
N ASN A 23 5.91 16.96 4.03
CA ASN A 23 4.49 17.27 3.95
C ASN A 23 3.64 16.23 4.71
N GLU A 24 4.01 15.90 5.95
CA GLU A 24 3.38 14.83 6.73
C GLU A 24 1.88 15.06 6.94
N GLU A 25 1.46 16.32 7.14
CA GLU A 25 0.05 16.67 7.30
C GLU A 25 -0.76 16.29 6.05
N LEU A 26 -0.29 16.66 4.86
CA LEU A 26 -0.98 16.35 3.61
C LEU A 26 -0.97 14.85 3.32
N ALA A 27 0.15 14.15 3.59
CA ALA A 27 0.22 12.71 3.49
C ALA A 27 -0.80 12.03 4.43
N THR A 28 -0.96 12.56 5.65
CA THR A 28 -1.94 12.08 6.63
C THR A 28 -3.38 12.32 6.16
N ILE A 29 -3.67 13.50 5.62
CA ILE A 29 -5.01 13.80 5.05
C ILE A 29 -5.37 12.78 3.98
N LEU A 30 -4.44 12.49 3.05
CA LEU A 30 -4.70 11.61 1.91
C LEU A 30 -4.67 10.11 2.27
N ASN A 31 -3.73 9.70 3.13
CA ASN A 31 -3.52 8.28 3.44
C ASN A 31 -4.31 7.79 4.66
N ALA A 32 -4.87 8.70 5.48
CA ALA A 32 -5.63 8.32 6.66
C ALA A 32 -7.05 8.88 6.63
N TYR A 33 -7.25 10.19 6.67
CA TYR A 33 -8.60 10.76 6.78
C TYR A 33 -9.44 10.56 5.51
N ALA A 34 -8.84 10.66 4.32
CA ALA A 34 -9.56 10.35 3.08
C ALA A 34 -9.96 8.86 3.02
N VAL A 35 -9.10 7.96 3.50
CA VAL A 35 -9.38 6.52 3.59
C VAL A 35 -10.55 6.25 4.53
N GLU A 36 -10.56 6.88 5.71
CA GLU A 36 -11.66 6.78 6.66
C GLU A 36 -12.98 7.28 6.04
N ASN A 37 -12.94 8.41 5.34
CA ASN A 37 -14.11 8.97 4.67
C ASN A 37 -14.65 8.06 3.56
N ILE A 38 -13.77 7.43 2.78
CA ILE A 38 -14.16 6.45 1.77
C ILE A 38 -14.82 5.23 2.42
N ALA A 39 -14.25 4.73 3.53
CA ALA A 39 -14.81 3.60 4.25
C ALA A 39 -16.20 3.93 4.86
N LYS A 40 -16.36 5.11 5.47
CA LYS A 40 -17.65 5.60 5.96
C LYS A 40 -18.69 5.73 4.83
N ALA A 41 -18.29 6.29 3.69
CA ALA A 41 -19.18 6.40 2.53
C ALA A 41 -19.58 5.01 1.98
N GLY A 42 -18.62 4.08 1.91
CA GLY A 42 -18.86 2.69 1.52
C GLY A 42 -19.81 1.97 2.47
N SER A 43 -19.61 2.15 3.78
CA SER A 43 -20.51 1.64 4.83
C SER A 43 -21.95 2.13 4.63
N GLY A 44 -22.15 3.44 4.39
CA GLY A 44 -23.46 4.04 4.20
C GLY A 44 -24.26 3.50 3.01
N ILE A 45 -23.61 2.82 2.07
CA ILE A 45 -24.25 2.21 0.88
C ILE A 45 -24.05 0.68 0.81
N GLY A 46 -23.40 0.06 1.82
CA GLY A 46 -23.17 -1.37 1.90
C GLY A 46 -22.13 -1.93 0.92
N SER A 47 -21.20 -1.10 0.42
CA SER A 47 -20.16 -1.50 -0.51
C SER A 47 -19.04 -2.29 0.17
N ILE A 48 -18.43 -3.25 -0.52
CA ILE A 48 -17.12 -3.76 -0.12
C ILE A 48 -16.09 -2.63 -0.34
N VAL A 49 -15.26 -2.35 0.66
CA VAL A 49 -14.16 -1.40 0.53
C VAL A 49 -12.84 -2.16 0.49
N VAL A 50 -12.02 -1.86 -0.49
CA VAL A 50 -10.66 -2.38 -0.64
C VAL A 50 -9.68 -1.22 -0.48
N GLN A 51 -8.83 -1.28 0.53
CA GLN A 51 -7.80 -0.29 0.81
C GLN A 51 -6.41 -0.85 0.50
N ILE A 52 -5.65 -0.12 -0.30
CA ILE A 52 -4.24 -0.44 -0.54
C ILE A 52 -3.39 0.22 0.54
N SER A 53 -2.67 -0.61 1.29
CA SER A 53 -1.69 -0.20 2.30
C SER A 53 -0.27 -0.59 1.87
N SER A 54 0.69 -0.56 2.80
CA SER A 54 2.12 -0.74 2.52
C SER A 54 2.82 -1.52 3.62
N ASP A 55 3.93 -2.14 3.28
CA ASP A 55 4.93 -2.70 4.21
C ASP A 55 5.58 -1.62 5.10
N TYR A 56 5.59 -0.36 4.69
CA TYR A 56 6.08 0.77 5.48
C TYR A 56 5.31 1.02 6.80
N VAL A 57 4.22 0.31 7.03
CA VAL A 57 3.53 0.30 8.34
C VAL A 57 4.34 -0.41 9.43
N PHE A 58 5.40 -1.13 9.07
CA PHE A 58 6.32 -1.82 9.96
C PHE A 58 7.66 -1.07 10.08
N SER A 59 8.46 -1.41 11.10
CA SER A 59 9.78 -0.82 11.32
C SER A 59 10.86 -1.32 10.36
N GLY A 60 10.72 -2.53 9.84
CA GLY A 60 11.75 -3.18 9.02
C GLY A 60 12.84 -3.92 9.80
N ASP A 61 12.82 -3.89 11.16
CA ASP A 61 13.89 -4.48 12.00
C ASP A 61 13.80 -5.99 12.16
N LYS A 62 12.66 -6.58 11.81
CA LYS A 62 12.41 -8.01 12.00
C LYS A 62 13.22 -8.83 11.00
N LYS A 63 13.99 -9.81 11.47
CA LYS A 63 14.78 -10.72 10.63
C LYS A 63 13.95 -11.80 9.92
N GLN A 64 12.73 -12.03 10.40
CA GLN A 64 11.76 -12.95 9.81
C GLN A 64 10.72 -12.15 9.04
N PRO A 65 10.04 -12.73 8.04
CA PRO A 65 8.93 -12.06 7.37
C PRO A 65 7.87 -11.57 8.37
N TYR A 66 7.34 -10.39 8.13
CA TYR A 66 6.19 -9.88 8.89
C TYR A 66 4.94 -10.68 8.57
N VAL A 67 4.07 -10.82 9.55
CA VAL A 67 2.73 -11.37 9.41
C VAL A 67 1.69 -10.29 9.69
N GLU A 68 0.45 -10.49 9.24
CA GLU A 68 -0.60 -9.48 9.33
C GLU A 68 -0.90 -9.04 10.78
N ALA A 69 -0.69 -9.94 11.75
CA ALA A 69 -0.90 -9.70 13.17
C ALA A 69 0.27 -8.97 13.87
N ASP A 70 1.40 -8.77 13.20
CA ASP A 70 2.52 -8.04 13.78
C ASP A 70 2.12 -6.59 14.08
N PRO A 71 2.61 -6.01 15.19
CA PRO A 71 2.27 -4.65 15.58
C PRO A 71 2.80 -3.63 14.56
N LEU A 72 2.00 -2.60 14.27
CA LEU A 72 2.42 -1.49 13.41
C LEU A 72 3.47 -0.66 14.16
N SER A 73 4.58 -0.39 13.49
CA SER A 73 5.70 0.40 14.03
C SER A 73 6.40 1.19 12.92
N PRO A 74 5.69 2.10 12.22
CA PRO A 74 6.25 2.86 11.09
C PRO A 74 7.34 3.81 11.55
N ILE A 75 8.44 3.89 10.78
CA ILE A 75 9.60 4.73 11.09
C ILE A 75 9.62 6.06 10.33
N ASN A 76 8.78 6.22 9.31
CA ASN A 76 8.73 7.42 8.48
C ASN A 76 7.31 7.98 8.34
N ALA A 77 7.18 9.24 7.87
CA ALA A 77 5.91 9.95 7.75
C ALA A 77 4.91 9.23 6.82
N TYR A 78 5.38 8.68 5.70
CA TYR A 78 4.55 7.89 4.80
C TYR A 78 3.96 6.67 5.52
N GLY A 79 4.80 5.89 6.19
CA GLY A 79 4.36 4.71 6.94
C GLY A 79 3.40 5.08 8.08
N ARG A 80 3.68 6.18 8.82
CA ARG A 80 2.78 6.69 9.87
C ARG A 80 1.40 7.05 9.30
N SER A 81 1.36 7.73 8.16
CA SER A 81 0.11 8.11 7.49
C SER A 81 -0.71 6.88 7.05
N LYS A 82 -0.04 5.85 6.49
CA LYS A 82 -0.68 4.59 6.09
C LYS A 82 -1.19 3.79 7.30
N ALA A 83 -0.35 3.65 8.34
CA ALA A 83 -0.73 2.96 9.57
C ALA A 83 -1.92 3.61 10.27
N LEU A 84 -1.96 4.95 10.31
CA LEU A 84 -3.10 5.68 10.85
C LEU A 84 -4.38 5.40 10.04
N GLY A 85 -4.29 5.33 8.71
CA GLY A 85 -5.42 4.96 7.85
C GLY A 85 -5.99 3.59 8.21
N GLU A 86 -5.14 2.57 8.38
CA GLU A 86 -5.56 1.24 8.84
C GLU A 86 -6.22 1.30 10.22
N GLN A 87 -5.64 2.05 11.16
CA GLN A 87 -6.19 2.20 12.51
C GLN A 87 -7.55 2.90 12.51
N LEU A 88 -7.76 3.90 11.68
CA LEU A 88 -9.04 4.62 11.60
C LEU A 88 -10.15 3.73 11.04
N ILE A 89 -9.88 3.01 9.95
CA ILE A 89 -10.90 2.12 9.37
C ILE A 89 -11.17 0.89 10.23
N SER A 90 -10.19 0.39 11.00
CA SER A 90 -10.39 -0.73 11.93
C SER A 90 -11.31 -0.39 13.11
N LYS A 91 -11.48 0.89 13.44
CA LYS A 91 -12.37 1.38 14.51
C LYS A 91 -13.82 1.59 14.03
N LEU A 92 -14.06 1.48 12.72
CA LEU A 92 -15.41 1.62 12.18
C LEU A 92 -16.23 0.36 12.50
N ASP A 93 -17.49 0.56 12.85
CA ASP A 93 -18.47 -0.55 12.92
C ASP A 93 -18.88 -0.97 11.51
N TYR A 94 -17.89 -1.48 10.75
CA TYR A 94 -18.07 -1.92 9.38
C TYR A 94 -17.07 -3.01 9.00
N SER A 95 -17.53 -4.23 8.85
CA SER A 95 -16.68 -5.40 8.63
C SER A 95 -16.35 -5.71 7.16
N ARG A 96 -16.99 -5.03 6.17
CA ARG A 96 -16.79 -5.35 4.74
C ARG A 96 -15.61 -4.61 4.13
N ILE A 97 -14.45 -4.69 4.80
CA ILE A 97 -13.21 -4.02 4.39
C ILE A 97 -12.11 -5.06 4.18
N TYR A 98 -11.43 -4.96 3.05
CA TYR A 98 -10.13 -5.58 2.81
C TYR A 98 -9.04 -4.53 2.87
N VAL A 99 -7.96 -4.81 3.57
CA VAL A 99 -6.72 -4.03 3.54
C VAL A 99 -5.64 -4.91 2.92
N PHE A 100 -5.08 -4.48 1.79
CA PHE A 100 -3.95 -5.17 1.18
C PHE A 100 -2.67 -4.37 1.41
N ARG A 101 -1.78 -4.89 2.26
CA ARG A 101 -0.42 -4.36 2.44
C ARG A 101 0.44 -4.93 1.33
N THR A 102 1.01 -4.04 0.54
CA THR A 102 1.86 -4.39 -0.58
C THR A 102 3.22 -3.72 -0.47
N ALA A 103 4.19 -4.12 -1.29
CA ALA A 103 5.56 -3.60 -1.27
C ALA A 103 6.09 -3.41 -2.70
N TRP A 104 6.90 -2.37 -2.90
CA TRP A 104 7.71 -2.15 -4.09
C TRP A 104 6.95 -2.35 -5.40
N LEU A 105 5.78 -1.72 -5.53
CA LEU A 105 4.94 -1.85 -6.70
C LEU A 105 5.64 -1.36 -7.97
N TYR A 106 5.62 -2.18 -9.01
CA TYR A 106 6.09 -1.81 -10.33
C TYR A 106 5.05 -2.13 -11.41
N SER A 107 5.07 -1.35 -12.49
CA SER A 107 4.27 -1.62 -13.68
C SER A 107 4.86 -0.92 -14.90
N GLU A 108 4.35 -1.24 -16.07
CA GLU A 108 4.63 -0.50 -17.30
C GLU A 108 4.09 0.95 -17.26
N PHE A 109 3.11 1.24 -16.40
CA PHE A 109 2.51 2.56 -16.23
C PHE A 109 3.15 3.33 -15.07
N GLY A 110 3.11 4.66 -15.16
CA GLY A 110 3.56 5.54 -14.09
C GLY A 110 5.08 5.52 -13.84
N LYS A 111 5.49 6.14 -12.75
CA LYS A 111 6.87 6.15 -12.26
C LYS A 111 7.06 5.00 -11.27
N ASN A 112 8.17 4.28 -11.37
CA ASN A 112 8.57 3.26 -10.39
C ASN A 112 10.09 3.09 -10.43
N PHE A 113 10.63 2.36 -9.44
CA PHE A 113 12.07 2.13 -9.30
C PHE A 113 12.67 1.47 -10.55
N VAL A 114 12.06 0.40 -11.07
CA VAL A 114 12.56 -0.34 -12.23
C VAL A 114 12.74 0.57 -13.44
N LYS A 115 11.72 1.39 -13.76
CA LYS A 115 11.79 2.35 -14.87
C LYS A 115 12.82 3.45 -14.61
N THR A 116 13.00 3.86 -13.36
CA THR A 116 14.00 4.87 -12.99
C THR A 116 15.42 4.35 -13.20
N ILE A 117 15.70 3.13 -12.76
CA ILE A 117 17.02 2.50 -12.96
C ILE A 117 17.28 2.25 -14.45
N LEU A 118 16.30 1.69 -15.18
CA LEU A 118 16.44 1.47 -16.61
C LEU A 118 16.74 2.78 -17.37
N ARG A 119 16.03 3.87 -17.05
CA ARG A 119 16.29 5.17 -17.66
C ARG A 119 17.70 5.65 -17.37
N LYS A 120 18.16 5.60 -16.12
CA LYS A 120 19.52 6.01 -15.73
C LYS A 120 20.58 5.17 -16.44
N PHE A 121 20.34 3.86 -16.57
CA PHE A 121 21.21 2.98 -17.33
C PHE A 121 21.33 3.39 -18.80
N LEU A 122 20.20 3.65 -19.46
CA LEU A 122 20.16 4.06 -20.87
C LEU A 122 20.76 5.45 -21.12
N THR A 123 20.69 6.36 -20.15
CA THR A 123 21.27 7.71 -20.25
C THR A 123 22.72 7.77 -19.77
N GLN A 124 23.32 6.64 -19.40
CA GLN A 124 24.69 6.55 -18.89
C GLN A 124 24.96 7.48 -17.69
N ASP A 125 23.98 7.65 -16.83
CA ASP A 125 24.07 8.43 -15.59
C ASP A 125 24.75 7.60 -14.49
N TYR A 126 26.06 7.50 -14.53
CA TYR A 126 26.91 6.70 -13.67
C TYR A 126 27.82 7.56 -12.77
N PRO A 127 28.25 7.04 -11.58
CA PRO A 127 27.87 5.74 -10.99
C PRO A 127 26.48 5.75 -10.34
N LEU A 128 25.74 4.66 -10.51
CA LEU A 128 24.50 4.44 -9.80
C LEU A 128 24.80 3.97 -8.36
N ARG A 129 24.28 4.70 -7.38
CA ARG A 129 24.33 4.31 -5.97
C ARG A 129 22.98 3.78 -5.55
N VAL A 130 22.95 2.51 -5.17
CA VAL A 130 21.73 1.81 -4.74
C VAL A 130 22.02 1.17 -3.38
N VAL A 131 21.08 1.26 -2.45
CA VAL A 131 21.19 0.61 -1.14
C VAL A 131 21.10 -0.91 -1.28
N ASN A 132 21.88 -1.66 -0.48
CA ASN A 132 21.92 -3.11 -0.52
C ASN A 132 21.55 -3.77 0.81
N ASP A 133 21.16 -3.00 1.80
CA ASP A 133 20.81 -3.41 3.15
C ASP A 133 19.29 -3.41 3.40
N GLN A 134 18.50 -3.02 2.41
CA GLN A 134 17.04 -3.08 2.45
C GLN A 134 16.53 -4.23 1.58
N PHE A 135 15.68 -5.06 2.19
CA PHE A 135 15.11 -6.24 1.56
C PHE A 135 13.58 -6.13 1.53
N GLY A 136 12.98 -6.53 0.43
CA GLY A 136 11.53 -6.47 0.23
C GLY A 136 11.08 -7.33 -0.93
N ASN A 137 9.80 -7.26 -1.25
CA ASN A 137 9.15 -8.06 -2.28
C ASN A 137 8.72 -7.17 -3.45
N PRO A 138 9.51 -7.09 -4.55
CA PRO A 138 9.03 -6.41 -5.76
C PRO A 138 7.70 -7.02 -6.21
N THR A 139 6.65 -6.21 -6.32
CA THR A 139 5.29 -6.68 -6.58
C THR A 139 4.75 -6.07 -7.86
N SER A 140 4.28 -6.90 -8.78
CA SER A 140 3.61 -6.45 -9.99
C SER A 140 2.25 -5.85 -9.64
N ALA A 141 1.97 -4.64 -10.13
CA ALA A 141 0.66 -4.02 -9.95
C ALA A 141 -0.48 -4.81 -10.63
N ILE A 142 -0.17 -5.53 -11.70
CA ILE A 142 -1.12 -6.42 -12.37
C ILE A 142 -1.46 -7.59 -11.46
N GLU A 143 -0.45 -8.25 -10.87
CA GLU A 143 -0.66 -9.37 -9.93
C GLU A 143 -1.46 -8.92 -8.71
N LEU A 144 -1.15 -7.77 -8.13
CA LEU A 144 -1.93 -7.19 -7.04
C LEU A 144 -3.39 -6.97 -7.45
N ALA A 145 -3.63 -6.44 -8.65
CA ALA A 145 -4.99 -6.24 -9.14
C ALA A 145 -5.74 -7.56 -9.33
N CYS A 146 -5.07 -8.60 -9.84
CA CYS A 146 -5.64 -9.96 -9.94
C CYS A 146 -5.99 -10.51 -8.55
N GLN A 147 -5.09 -10.43 -7.58
CA GLN A 147 -5.32 -10.87 -6.20
C GLN A 147 -6.53 -10.15 -5.56
N ILE A 148 -6.68 -8.84 -5.78
CA ILE A 148 -7.83 -8.08 -5.30
C ILE A 148 -9.13 -8.60 -5.93
N VAL A 149 -9.15 -8.76 -7.26
CA VAL A 149 -10.34 -9.24 -7.98
C VAL A 149 -10.73 -10.66 -7.54
N GLU A 150 -9.76 -11.55 -7.42
CA GLU A 150 -9.97 -12.91 -6.94
C GLU A 150 -10.51 -12.93 -5.50
N SER A 151 -9.89 -12.18 -4.60
CA SER A 151 -10.29 -12.09 -3.19
C SER A 151 -11.75 -11.64 -3.04
N VAL A 152 -12.14 -10.60 -3.80
CA VAL A 152 -13.52 -10.09 -3.79
C VAL A 152 -14.48 -11.11 -4.42
N SER A 153 -14.09 -11.76 -5.54
CA SER A 153 -14.93 -12.71 -6.27
C SER A 153 -15.16 -14.00 -5.48
N MET A 154 -14.12 -14.51 -4.83
CA MET A 154 -14.17 -15.70 -3.98
C MET A 154 -14.77 -15.42 -2.60
N ARG A 155 -14.98 -14.15 -2.26
CA ARG A 155 -15.50 -13.71 -0.95
C ARG A 155 -14.69 -14.28 0.21
N ILE A 156 -13.36 -14.19 0.12
CA ILE A 156 -12.50 -14.55 1.26
C ILE A 156 -12.91 -13.74 2.50
N PRO A 157 -12.60 -14.14 3.72
CA PRO A 157 -12.91 -13.36 4.92
C PRO A 157 -12.42 -11.91 4.81
N PHE A 158 -13.20 -10.95 5.27
CA PHE A 158 -12.75 -9.56 5.35
C PHE A 158 -11.63 -9.42 6.37
N GLY A 159 -10.67 -8.53 6.11
CA GLY A 159 -9.53 -8.34 7.00
C GLY A 159 -8.31 -7.74 6.32
N ILE A 160 -7.16 -7.90 6.98
CA ILE A 160 -5.86 -7.42 6.52
C ILE A 160 -5.11 -8.59 5.89
N TYR A 161 -4.47 -8.36 4.76
CA TYR A 161 -3.69 -9.34 4.02
C TYR A 161 -2.39 -8.74 3.51
N HIS A 162 -1.32 -9.51 3.53
CA HIS A 162 -0.11 -9.19 2.80
C HIS A 162 -0.27 -9.66 1.34
N ALA A 163 -0.22 -8.71 0.41
CA ALA A 163 -0.39 -8.95 -1.02
C ALA A 163 0.89 -8.54 -1.75
N VAL A 164 1.83 -9.46 -1.80
CA VAL A 164 3.14 -9.28 -2.41
C VAL A 164 3.50 -10.49 -3.27
N ASN A 165 4.37 -10.31 -4.27
CA ASN A 165 4.91 -11.43 -5.02
C ASN A 165 5.86 -12.26 -4.17
N SER A 166 6.05 -13.51 -4.57
CA SER A 166 6.99 -14.43 -3.92
C SER A 166 8.45 -13.96 -4.08
N ASN A 167 9.31 -14.48 -3.20
CA ASN A 167 10.74 -14.18 -3.11
C ASN A 167 11.03 -12.78 -2.55
N CYS A 168 12.28 -12.60 -2.14
CA CYS A 168 12.80 -11.38 -1.57
C CYS A 168 14.00 -10.90 -2.39
N ALA A 169 14.13 -9.59 -2.56
CA ALA A 169 15.25 -8.96 -3.23
C ALA A 169 15.74 -7.76 -2.43
N SER A 170 16.99 -7.35 -2.65
CA SER A 170 17.43 -6.00 -2.26
C SER A 170 17.14 -5.02 -3.39
N TRP A 171 17.28 -3.72 -3.10
CA TRP A 171 17.24 -2.71 -4.16
C TRP A 171 18.43 -2.80 -5.12
N TYR A 172 19.56 -3.39 -4.67
CA TYR A 172 20.77 -3.66 -5.43
C TYR A 172 20.60 -4.98 -6.21
#